data_b367627745e95e6e178b5fb0e421d5a2
#
_entry.id   b367627745e95e6e178b5fb0e421d5a2
#
_cell.length_a   1.000
_cell.length_b   1.000
_cell.length_c   1.000
_cell.angle_alpha   90.00
_cell.angle_beta   90.00
_cell.angle_gamma   90.00
#
_symmetry.space_group_name_H-M   'P 1'
#
loop_
_entity.id
_entity.type
_entity.pdbx_description
1 polymer ?
#
loop_
_entity_poly.entity_id
_entity_poly.type
_entity_poly.pdbx_seq_one_letter_code
_entity_poly.pdbx_strand_id
1 'polypeptide(L)'
;MEFILKNGIVYDPANGINGEKKDIMVKDDIIVEEVSANAKVIDVTNKIVMPAGVDPHAHVAGPKLVVGRLYRPEDSRRGVTQKTKVTRAESGFSIPSCPSTGYRYSRLGYGTVVEAAMPPLEAKHTHEEIATIPNIDIPALALFGNNWFVMEYAREN
;
A
#
# COMPACT_ATOMS: atom_id res chain seq x y z
N MET A 1 -14.51 -12.74 -6.33
CA MET A 1 -15.24 -12.53 -5.04
C MET A 1 -16.27 -11.42 -5.24
N GLU A 2 -17.50 -11.55 -4.67
CA GLU A 2 -18.54 -10.54 -4.84
C GLU A 2 -18.96 -9.98 -3.47
N PHE A 3 -19.07 -8.64 -3.38
CA PHE A 3 -19.57 -7.97 -2.18
C PHE A 3 -20.22 -6.61 -2.49
N ILE A 4 -21.00 -6.13 -1.54
CA ILE A 4 -21.68 -4.82 -1.58
C ILE A 4 -21.27 -4.02 -0.34
N LEU A 5 -20.73 -2.82 -0.52
CA LEU A 5 -20.64 -1.80 0.52
C LEU A 5 -21.98 -1.05 0.56
N LYS A 6 -22.76 -1.26 1.61
CA LYS A 6 -24.16 -0.78 1.67
C LYS A 6 -24.30 0.42 2.59
N ASN A 7 -25.14 1.39 2.18
CA ASN A 7 -25.52 2.57 2.95
C ASN A 7 -24.38 3.59 3.21
N GLY A 8 -23.27 3.56 2.46
CA GLY A 8 -22.16 4.50 2.61
C GLY A 8 -22.48 5.90 2.09
N ILE A 9 -21.76 6.90 2.62
CA ILE A 9 -21.71 8.25 2.03
C ILE A 9 -20.53 8.27 1.08
N VAL A 10 -20.78 8.29 -0.22
CA VAL A 10 -19.76 8.10 -1.26
C VAL A 10 -19.24 9.45 -1.73
N TYR A 11 -17.91 9.55 -1.79
CA TYR A 11 -17.18 10.64 -2.43
C TYR A 11 -16.32 10.07 -3.55
N ASP A 12 -16.64 10.41 -4.79
CA ASP A 12 -15.86 10.07 -5.98
C ASP A 12 -15.93 11.23 -6.99
N PRO A 13 -15.12 12.27 -6.77
CA PRO A 13 -15.15 13.48 -7.60
C PRO A 13 -14.87 13.21 -9.08
N ALA A 14 -14.08 12.18 -9.41
CA ALA A 14 -13.80 11.81 -10.80
C ALA A 14 -15.04 11.37 -11.55
N ASN A 15 -16.04 10.81 -10.86
CA ASN A 15 -17.32 10.39 -11.39
C ASN A 15 -18.48 11.32 -10.98
N GLY A 16 -18.20 12.52 -10.46
CA GLY A 16 -19.17 13.52 -10.10
C GLY A 16 -19.98 13.21 -8.83
N ILE A 17 -19.56 12.24 -8.01
CA ILE A 17 -20.23 11.85 -6.76
C ILE A 17 -19.64 12.63 -5.59
N ASN A 18 -20.47 13.40 -4.89
CA ASN A 18 -20.00 14.30 -3.84
C ASN A 18 -20.87 14.21 -2.57
N GLY A 19 -20.70 13.14 -1.80
CA GLY A 19 -21.39 12.94 -0.52
C GLY A 19 -22.79 12.33 -0.65
N GLU A 20 -23.01 11.53 -1.67
CA GLU A 20 -24.27 10.85 -1.90
C GLU A 20 -24.34 9.53 -1.12
N LYS A 21 -25.51 9.22 -0.58
CA LYS A 21 -25.76 7.89 -0.01
C LYS A 21 -25.95 6.89 -1.16
N LYS A 22 -25.00 5.98 -1.31
CA LYS A 22 -24.95 5.05 -2.44
C LYS A 22 -24.32 3.72 -2.02
N ASP A 23 -24.78 2.64 -2.64
CA ASP A 23 -24.17 1.32 -2.51
C ASP A 23 -23.07 1.17 -3.57
N ILE A 24 -21.94 0.54 -3.19
CA ILE A 24 -20.87 0.20 -4.11
C ILE A 24 -20.78 -1.32 -4.24
N MET A 25 -20.91 -1.83 -5.43
CA MET A 25 -20.88 -3.25 -5.74
C MET A 25 -19.54 -3.62 -6.36
N VAL A 26 -18.93 -4.69 -5.88
CA VAL A 26 -17.63 -5.15 -6.34
C VAL A 26 -17.71 -6.62 -6.73
N LYS A 27 -17.17 -6.94 -7.89
CA LYS A 27 -17.01 -8.30 -8.42
C LYS A 27 -15.64 -8.46 -9.03
N ASP A 28 -14.91 -9.46 -8.58
CA ASP A 28 -13.57 -9.80 -9.09
C ASP A 28 -12.64 -8.57 -9.17
N ASP A 29 -12.60 -7.82 -8.04
CA ASP A 29 -11.79 -6.61 -7.81
C ASP A 29 -12.17 -5.37 -8.66
N ILE A 30 -13.32 -5.42 -9.35
CA ILE A 30 -13.83 -4.33 -10.17
C ILE A 30 -15.16 -3.83 -9.62
N ILE A 31 -15.37 -2.51 -9.63
CA ILE A 31 -16.66 -1.90 -9.34
C ILE A 31 -17.61 -2.17 -10.51
N VAL A 32 -18.78 -2.70 -10.21
CA VAL A 32 -19.79 -3.12 -11.19
C VAL A 32 -21.16 -2.55 -10.83
N GLU A 33 -22.09 -2.59 -11.79
CA GLU A 33 -23.48 -2.15 -11.56
C GLU A 33 -24.34 -3.20 -10.87
N GLU A 34 -24.00 -4.49 -11.03
CA GLU A 34 -24.77 -5.61 -10.47
C GLU A 34 -23.87 -6.72 -9.94
N VAL A 35 -24.29 -7.36 -8.86
CA VAL A 35 -23.69 -8.57 -8.29
C VAL A 35 -24.76 -9.63 -8.02
N SER A 36 -24.36 -10.86 -7.78
CA SER A 36 -25.27 -11.95 -7.48
C SER A 36 -26.05 -11.72 -6.17
N ALA A 37 -27.21 -12.35 -6.04
CA ALA A 37 -28.02 -12.31 -4.81
C ALA A 37 -27.29 -12.87 -3.57
N ASN A 38 -26.23 -13.64 -3.78
CA ASN A 38 -25.41 -14.23 -2.72
C ASN A 38 -24.17 -13.38 -2.37
N ALA A 39 -24.02 -12.18 -2.96
CA ALA A 39 -22.91 -11.29 -2.66
C ALA A 39 -22.86 -10.95 -1.17
N LYS A 40 -21.66 -10.89 -0.60
CA LYS A 40 -21.47 -10.52 0.80
C LYS A 40 -21.84 -9.06 1.01
N VAL A 41 -22.76 -8.79 1.91
CA VAL A 41 -23.13 -7.41 2.29
C VAL A 41 -22.25 -6.94 3.45
N ILE A 42 -21.62 -5.78 3.28
CA ILE A 42 -20.86 -5.06 4.31
C ILE A 42 -21.59 -3.75 4.58
N ASP A 43 -22.20 -3.63 5.74
CA ASP A 43 -22.88 -2.39 6.12
C ASP A 43 -21.84 -1.32 6.51
N VAL A 44 -21.85 -0.21 5.77
CA VAL A 44 -21.00 0.96 5.98
C VAL A 44 -21.82 2.20 6.32
N THR A 45 -22.97 2.01 6.98
CA THR A 45 -23.79 3.10 7.51
C THR A 45 -22.97 4.07 8.35
N ASN A 46 -23.14 5.36 8.12
CA ASN A 46 -22.39 6.46 8.77
C ASN A 46 -20.88 6.44 8.50
N LYS A 47 -20.42 5.74 7.45
CA LYS A 47 -19.02 5.79 7.00
C LYS A 47 -18.92 6.51 5.67
N ILE A 48 -17.79 7.18 5.48
CA ILE A 48 -17.39 7.72 4.18
C ILE A 48 -16.75 6.59 3.37
N VAL A 49 -17.18 6.45 2.12
CA VAL A 49 -16.62 5.56 1.12
C VAL A 49 -15.99 6.41 0.02
N MET A 50 -14.72 6.28 -0.19
CA MET A 50 -13.98 7.06 -1.19
C MET A 50 -12.82 6.22 -1.74
N PRO A 51 -12.26 6.57 -2.91
CA PRO A 51 -11.03 5.96 -3.40
C PRO A 51 -9.92 6.04 -2.36
N ALA A 52 -9.13 4.97 -2.27
CA ALA A 52 -7.99 4.96 -1.35
C ALA A 52 -6.95 6.02 -1.76
N GLY A 53 -6.24 6.55 -0.77
CA GLY A 53 -5.16 7.50 -0.99
C GLY A 53 -4.00 6.88 -1.78
N VAL A 54 -3.34 7.71 -2.57
CA VAL A 54 -2.07 7.39 -3.25
C VAL A 54 -0.98 8.27 -2.68
N ASP A 55 0.08 7.65 -2.11
CA ASP A 55 1.30 8.37 -1.77
C ASP A 55 2.27 8.26 -2.95
N PRO A 56 2.52 9.35 -3.69
CA PRO A 56 3.32 9.29 -4.91
C PRO A 56 4.83 9.25 -4.64
N HIS A 57 5.28 9.42 -3.41
CA HIS A 57 6.70 9.48 -3.08
C HIS A 57 6.98 9.09 -1.63
N ALA A 58 7.34 7.84 -1.41
CA ALA A 58 7.75 7.32 -0.11
C ALA A 58 8.98 6.40 -0.21
N HIS A 59 9.49 6.01 0.93
CA HIS A 59 10.56 5.03 1.05
C HIS A 59 10.10 3.92 1.99
N VAL A 60 9.63 2.82 1.44
CA VAL A 60 8.98 1.74 2.18
C VAL A 60 9.75 0.43 2.15
N ALA A 61 10.66 0.28 1.19
CA ALA A 61 11.48 -0.92 1.00
C ALA A 61 12.89 -0.58 0.48
N GLY A 62 13.76 -1.57 0.47
CA GLY A 62 15.10 -1.47 -0.08
C GLY A 62 16.19 -1.18 0.94
N PRO A 63 17.44 -1.15 0.51
CA PRO A 63 18.64 -1.19 1.36
C PRO A 63 18.76 0.01 2.31
N LYS A 64 18.31 1.19 1.91
CA LYS A 64 18.32 2.38 2.79
C LYS A 64 17.54 2.19 4.09
N LEU A 65 16.44 1.45 4.02
CA LEU A 65 15.64 1.12 5.21
C LEU A 65 16.26 0.01 6.03
N VAL A 66 16.89 -0.97 5.39
CA VAL A 66 17.67 -2.01 6.07
C VAL A 66 18.80 -1.37 6.89
N VAL A 67 19.57 -0.49 6.28
CA VAL A 67 20.63 0.27 6.95
C VAL A 67 20.08 1.10 8.10
N GLY A 68 18.95 1.79 7.90
CA GLY A 68 18.28 2.55 8.93
C GLY A 68 17.88 1.70 10.15
N ARG A 69 17.36 0.49 9.92
CA ARG A 69 17.02 -0.46 10.98
C ARG A 69 18.26 -0.94 11.74
N LEU A 70 19.38 -1.18 11.02
CA LEU A 70 20.65 -1.58 11.63
C LEU A 70 21.23 -0.48 12.53
N TYR A 71 21.08 0.79 12.17
CA TYR A 71 21.55 1.91 12.98
C TYR A 71 20.69 2.19 14.23
N ARG A 72 19.46 1.65 14.28
CA ARG A 72 18.53 1.86 15.39
C ARG A 72 17.89 0.56 15.88
N PRO A 73 18.70 -0.38 16.42
CA PRO A 73 18.19 -1.69 16.85
C PRO A 73 17.17 -1.58 17.99
N GLU A 74 17.24 -0.53 18.81
CA GLU A 74 16.29 -0.27 19.89
C GLU A 74 14.88 0.05 19.36
N ASP A 75 14.75 0.50 18.13
CA ASP A 75 13.47 0.84 17.51
C ASP A 75 12.60 -0.40 17.29
N SER A 76 13.22 -1.57 17.13
CA SER A 76 12.50 -2.85 16.97
C SER A 76 11.66 -3.24 18.20
N ARG A 77 11.92 -2.64 19.36
CA ARG A 77 11.16 -2.84 20.59
C ARG A 77 9.91 -1.96 20.68
N ARG A 78 9.70 -1.08 19.71
CA ARG A 78 8.60 -0.11 19.69
C ARG A 78 7.67 -0.38 18.51
N GLY A 79 6.45 0.17 18.56
CA GLY A 79 5.50 0.06 17.47
C GLY A 79 5.12 -1.38 17.13
N VAL A 80 4.97 -2.22 18.17
CA VAL A 80 4.70 -3.65 18.01
C VAL A 80 3.29 -3.87 17.46
N THR A 81 3.21 -4.57 16.32
CA THR A 81 1.96 -5.10 15.78
C THR A 81 1.80 -6.55 16.25
N GLN A 82 0.73 -6.83 16.97
CA GLN A 82 0.43 -8.18 17.45
C GLN A 82 -0.02 -9.08 16.31
N LYS A 83 0.37 -10.36 16.37
CA LYS A 83 -0.12 -11.36 15.43
C LYS A 83 -1.61 -11.60 15.68
N THR A 84 -2.38 -11.56 14.60
CA THR A 84 -3.81 -11.89 14.58
C THR A 84 -4.09 -12.92 13.49
N LYS A 85 -5.36 -13.17 13.17
CA LYS A 85 -5.73 -14.02 12.02
C LYS A 85 -5.37 -13.38 10.67
N VAL A 86 -5.22 -12.05 10.62
CA VAL A 86 -4.99 -11.27 9.38
C VAL A 86 -3.71 -10.43 9.41
N THR A 87 -3.05 -10.28 10.57
CA THR A 87 -1.80 -9.53 10.70
C THR A 87 -0.65 -10.42 11.16
N ARG A 88 0.55 -10.14 10.68
CA ARG A 88 1.81 -10.71 11.19
C ARG A 88 2.22 -10.00 12.47
N ALA A 89 3.06 -10.64 13.27
CA ALA A 89 3.76 -9.96 14.36
C ALA A 89 4.93 -9.16 13.76
N GLU A 90 4.94 -7.87 13.97
CA GLU A 90 5.89 -6.93 13.39
C GLU A 90 6.27 -5.84 14.39
N SER A 91 7.33 -5.08 14.11
CA SER A 91 7.82 -4.05 15.01
C SER A 91 8.50 -2.88 14.28
N GLY A 92 8.94 -1.92 15.06
CA GLY A 92 9.59 -0.70 14.62
C GLY A 92 8.65 0.51 14.62
N PHE A 93 9.13 1.62 15.16
CA PHE A 93 8.38 2.88 15.25
C PHE A 93 8.85 3.90 14.23
N SER A 94 10.12 4.30 14.27
CA SER A 94 10.70 5.29 13.37
C SER A 94 11.00 4.70 11.99
N ILE A 95 11.53 3.47 11.98
CA ILE A 95 11.85 2.72 10.76
C ILE A 95 11.19 1.34 10.88
N PRO A 96 9.87 1.26 10.65
CA PRO A 96 9.14 0.02 10.83
C PRO A 96 9.57 -1.05 9.83
N SER A 97 9.28 -2.31 10.15
CA SER A 97 9.35 -3.40 9.19
C SER A 97 8.42 -3.15 7.99
N CYS A 98 8.70 -3.76 6.85
CA CYS A 98 7.89 -3.57 5.64
C CYS A 98 6.41 -3.90 5.87
N PRO A 99 6.02 -5.06 6.45
CA PRO A 99 4.62 -5.33 6.74
C PRO A 99 3.99 -4.34 7.73
N SER A 100 4.75 -3.87 8.74
CA SER A 100 4.27 -2.85 9.67
C SER A 100 3.99 -1.52 8.98
N THR A 101 4.83 -1.14 8.01
CA THR A 101 4.61 0.03 7.16
C THR A 101 3.28 -0.09 6.38
N GLY A 102 3.05 -1.22 5.74
CA GLY A 102 1.79 -1.48 5.02
C GLY A 102 0.55 -1.36 5.91
N TYR A 103 0.59 -1.93 7.11
CA TYR A 103 -0.53 -1.79 8.07
C TYR A 103 -0.78 -0.34 8.50
N ARG A 104 0.28 0.46 8.65
CA ARG A 104 0.14 1.88 8.98
C ARG A 104 -0.49 2.67 7.84
N TYR A 105 -0.04 2.47 6.60
CA TYR A 105 -0.62 3.11 5.42
C TYR A 105 -2.10 2.76 5.24
N SER A 106 -2.46 1.48 5.36
CA SER A 106 -3.88 1.07 5.30
C SER A 106 -4.73 1.72 6.38
N ARG A 107 -4.22 1.85 7.60
CA ARG A 107 -4.95 2.52 8.70
C ARG A 107 -5.16 4.02 8.44
N LEU A 108 -4.32 4.64 7.63
CA LEU A 108 -4.44 6.03 7.18
C LEU A 108 -5.30 6.17 5.92
N GLY A 109 -5.78 5.07 5.35
CA GLY A 109 -6.64 5.07 4.16
C GLY A 109 -5.89 5.07 2.83
N TYR A 110 -4.58 4.77 2.81
CA TYR A 110 -3.84 4.61 1.57
C TYR A 110 -3.96 3.19 1.02
N GLY A 111 -4.14 3.08 -0.29
CA GLY A 111 -4.14 1.83 -1.04
C GLY A 111 -2.90 1.64 -1.90
N THR A 112 -2.23 2.73 -2.26
CA THR A 112 -1.04 2.71 -3.12
C THR A 112 0.04 3.63 -2.55
N VAL A 113 1.28 3.16 -2.58
CA VAL A 113 2.46 3.91 -2.10
C VAL A 113 3.62 3.69 -3.05
N VAL A 114 4.12 4.73 -3.67
CA VAL A 114 5.22 4.63 -4.63
C VAL A 114 6.57 4.62 -3.90
N GLU A 115 7.33 3.53 -4.02
CA GLU A 115 8.74 3.50 -3.61
C GLU A 115 9.55 4.35 -4.60
N ALA A 116 9.98 5.51 -4.18
CA ALA A 116 10.49 6.54 -5.09
C ALA A 116 11.94 6.34 -5.54
N ALA A 117 12.69 5.43 -4.93
CA ALA A 117 14.12 5.31 -5.21
C ALA A 117 14.64 3.87 -5.03
N MET A 118 14.36 3.03 -5.99
CA MET A 118 14.90 1.67 -6.07
C MET A 118 16.20 1.66 -6.87
N PRO A 119 17.37 1.40 -6.23
CA PRO A 119 18.60 1.26 -6.97
C PRO A 119 18.57 0.02 -7.88
N PRO A 120 18.95 0.11 -9.16
CA PRO A 120 18.87 -1.01 -10.10
C PRO A 120 19.59 -2.28 -9.65
N LEU A 121 20.77 -2.15 -9.04
CA LEU A 121 21.56 -3.28 -8.54
C LEU A 121 20.91 -4.00 -7.35
N GLU A 122 19.95 -3.36 -6.68
CA GLU A 122 19.27 -3.87 -5.50
C GLU A 122 17.77 -4.07 -5.74
N ALA A 123 17.35 -4.01 -7.01
CA ALA A 123 15.96 -4.14 -7.41
C ALA A 123 15.36 -5.46 -6.91
N LYS A 124 16.07 -6.57 -7.05
CA LYS A 124 15.61 -7.88 -6.57
C LYS A 124 15.27 -7.84 -5.08
N HIS A 125 16.19 -7.36 -4.25
CA HIS A 125 16.00 -7.25 -2.80
C HIS A 125 14.81 -6.33 -2.47
N THR A 126 14.71 -5.18 -3.14
CA THR A 126 13.59 -4.24 -2.95
C THR A 126 12.25 -4.90 -3.28
N HIS A 127 12.14 -5.63 -4.38
CA HIS A 127 10.92 -6.35 -4.75
C HIS A 127 10.59 -7.48 -3.77
N GLU A 128 11.59 -8.19 -3.25
CA GLU A 128 11.38 -9.21 -2.22
C GLU A 128 10.81 -8.60 -0.93
N GLU A 129 11.30 -7.43 -0.51
CA GLU A 129 10.72 -6.70 0.63
C GLU A 129 9.29 -6.21 0.33
N ILE A 130 9.04 -5.62 -0.84
CA ILE A 130 7.70 -5.17 -1.28
C ILE A 130 6.71 -6.34 -1.24
N ALA A 131 7.10 -7.51 -1.71
CA ALA A 131 6.26 -8.71 -1.69
C ALA A 131 5.85 -9.17 -0.28
N THR A 132 6.51 -8.67 0.77
CA THR A 132 6.10 -8.95 2.16
C THR A 132 4.97 -8.06 2.65
N ILE A 133 4.57 -7.04 1.91
CA ILE A 133 3.52 -6.08 2.26
C ILE A 133 2.22 -6.52 1.57
N PRO A 134 1.25 -7.09 2.30
CA PRO A 134 0.13 -7.80 1.67
C PRO A 134 -1.11 -6.94 1.37
N ASN A 135 -1.11 -5.67 1.75
CA ASN A 135 -2.35 -4.91 1.94
C ASN A 135 -2.36 -3.51 1.29
N ILE A 136 -1.30 -3.16 0.56
CA ILE A 136 -1.22 -1.96 -0.28
C ILE A 136 -0.43 -2.28 -1.54
N ASP A 137 -0.68 -1.59 -2.63
CA ASP A 137 0.09 -1.69 -3.86
C ASP A 137 1.34 -0.80 -3.79
N ILE A 138 2.48 -1.33 -4.23
CA ILE A 138 3.74 -0.59 -4.17
C ILE A 138 4.47 -0.65 -5.52
N PRO A 139 4.16 0.25 -6.44
CA PRO A 139 5.01 0.48 -7.59
C PRO A 139 6.35 1.07 -7.15
N ALA A 140 7.44 0.69 -7.82
CA ALA A 140 8.77 1.16 -7.53
C ALA A 140 9.39 1.89 -8.72
N LEU A 141 9.99 3.05 -8.47
CA LEU A 141 10.70 3.84 -9.47
C LEU A 141 12.20 3.55 -9.42
N ALA A 142 12.79 3.16 -10.55
CA ALA A 142 14.21 2.91 -10.66
C ALA A 142 15.01 4.21 -10.59
N LEU A 143 16.00 4.25 -9.70
CA LEU A 143 16.90 5.38 -9.54
C LEU A 143 18.16 5.21 -10.41
N PHE A 144 18.14 5.74 -11.63
CA PHE A 144 19.26 5.62 -12.57
C PHE A 144 20.44 6.51 -12.22
N GLY A 145 20.20 7.74 -11.76
CA GLY A 145 21.21 8.77 -11.63
C GLY A 145 22.30 8.54 -10.57
N ASN A 146 22.17 7.50 -9.74
CA ASN A 146 23.18 7.14 -8.74
C ASN A 146 24.08 5.97 -9.14
N ASN A 147 23.93 5.44 -10.35
CA ASN A 147 24.68 4.28 -10.82
C ASN A 147 25.32 4.57 -12.17
N TRP A 148 26.64 4.84 -12.14
CA TRP A 148 27.40 5.16 -13.34
C TRP A 148 27.29 4.07 -14.42
N PHE A 149 27.38 2.81 -14.04
CA PHE A 149 27.32 1.68 -14.97
C PHE A 149 25.97 1.64 -15.72
N VAL A 150 24.86 1.83 -15.02
CA VAL A 150 23.51 1.88 -15.63
C VAL A 150 23.36 3.08 -16.55
N MET A 151 23.92 4.23 -16.15
CA MET A 151 23.90 5.45 -16.96
C MET A 151 24.72 5.29 -18.26
N GLU A 152 25.90 4.70 -18.19
CA GLU A 152 26.71 4.41 -19.38
C GLU A 152 26.01 3.41 -20.31
N TYR A 153 25.47 2.33 -19.77
CA TYR A 153 24.69 1.36 -20.55
C TYR A 153 23.51 2.02 -21.28
N ALA A 154 22.76 2.89 -20.61
CA ALA A 154 21.63 3.60 -21.20
C ALA A 154 22.07 4.65 -22.24
N ARG A 155 23.30 5.17 -22.15
CA ARG A 155 23.85 6.11 -23.15
C ARG A 155 24.32 5.42 -24.42
N GLU A 156 24.78 4.17 -24.33
CA GLU A 156 25.34 3.40 -25.44
C GLU A 156 24.27 2.62 -26.23
N ASN A 157 23.07 2.47 -25.71
CA ASN A 157 21.94 1.74 -26.29
C ASN A 157 20.68 2.58 -26.36
#